data_8fffa9c413068e9ed27303eb3681fb4a
#
_entry.id   8fffa9c413068e9ed27303eb3681fb4a
#
_cell.length_a   1.000
_cell.length_b   1.000
_cell.length_c   1.000
_cell.angle_alpha   90.00
_cell.angle_beta   90.00
_cell.angle_gamma   90.00
#
_symmetry.space_group_name_H-M   'P 1'
#
loop_
_entity.id
_entity.type
_entity.pdbx_description
1 polymer ?
#
loop_
_entity_poly.entity_id
_entity_poly.type
_entity_poly.pdbx_seq_one_letter_code
_entity_poly.pdbx_strand_id
1 'polypeptide(L)'
;MTTSTDVLTLAPPPPETGGPPGSSGPTTGLAADHTADPGAAFAVRPYTAHCQVIYAEGEHAVIGISPGNSYFSARRVTDLARWGLARFARVDLVYTDLHVAEMYEALGYPADDARRKAVKNLRGVRAKVNGAVEAVDTGDGRIHAHAMSSFTGNPAYREIHEHMGELLASDPQFRAVCDSLVDAFLTAKVLDGKAGTARQREVCLEYVRAEAPLFLDTPAILGVPSSLNCYHQLLPMAELLYSRGSGLRASRNQGHAIVTPAEAEGDHDGR
;
A
#
# COMPACT_ATOMS: atom_id res chain seq x y z
N MET A 1 11.82 -8.57 -24.51
CA MET A 1 10.63 -7.74 -24.20
C MET A 1 10.02 -8.26 -22.92
N THR A 2 10.56 -7.83 -21.79
CA THR A 2 10.09 -8.16 -20.45
C THR A 2 9.01 -7.14 -20.08
N THR A 3 7.75 -7.50 -20.23
CA THR A 3 6.62 -6.70 -19.80
C THR A 3 6.55 -6.77 -18.27
N SER A 4 7.16 -5.79 -17.60
CA SER A 4 6.95 -5.57 -16.18
C SER A 4 5.48 -5.26 -15.94
N THR A 5 4.82 -6.10 -15.14
CA THR A 5 3.36 -6.06 -14.90
C THR A 5 3.00 -5.23 -13.65
N ASP A 6 3.95 -4.50 -13.07
CA ASP A 6 3.77 -3.74 -11.81
C ASP A 6 3.16 -2.36 -12.06
N VAL A 7 1.93 -2.33 -12.55
CA VAL A 7 1.33 -1.13 -13.16
C VAL A 7 0.50 -0.28 -12.19
N LEU A 8 0.03 -0.82 -11.06
CA LEU A 8 -0.97 -0.13 -10.24
C LEU A 8 -0.52 0.19 -8.81
N THR A 9 0.76 0.32 -8.58
CA THR A 9 1.26 0.81 -7.30
C THR A 9 1.89 2.18 -7.52
N LEU A 10 1.43 3.21 -6.84
CA LEU A 10 2.05 4.54 -6.80
C LEU A 10 3.40 4.54 -6.05
N ALA A 11 4.10 3.42 -6.07
CA ALA A 11 5.41 3.26 -5.49
C ALA A 11 6.49 3.21 -6.57
N PRO A 12 7.64 3.86 -6.38
CA PRO A 12 8.76 3.75 -7.29
C PRO A 12 9.27 2.29 -7.35
N PRO A 13 9.84 1.85 -8.47
CA PRO A 13 10.49 0.54 -8.54
C PRO A 13 11.63 0.49 -7.51
N PRO A 14 11.97 -0.71 -6.99
CA PRO A 14 13.12 -0.86 -6.11
C PRO A 14 14.39 -0.39 -6.84
N PRO A 15 15.36 0.24 -6.14
CA PRO A 15 16.61 0.67 -6.75
C PRO A 15 17.34 -0.55 -7.34
N GLU A 16 17.79 -0.42 -8.59
CA GLU A 16 18.67 -1.42 -9.18
C GLU A 16 19.98 -1.45 -8.37
N THR A 17 20.33 -2.61 -7.84
CA THR A 17 21.56 -2.83 -7.11
C THR A 17 22.75 -2.83 -8.07
N GLY A 18 23.47 -1.70 -8.15
CA GLY A 18 24.69 -1.60 -8.95
C GLY A 18 25.35 -0.24 -8.91
N GLY A 19 26.31 -0.02 -7.97
CA GLY A 19 27.24 1.10 -8.00
C GLY A 19 27.93 1.34 -6.64
N PRO A 20 29.23 1.68 -6.63
CA PRO A 20 30.06 1.71 -5.42
C PRO A 20 29.80 2.93 -4.52
N PRO A 21 30.28 2.90 -3.25
CA PRO A 21 29.89 3.84 -2.20
C PRO A 21 30.61 5.18 -2.30
N GLY A 22 29.86 6.25 -2.12
CA GLY A 22 30.41 7.61 -2.02
C GLY A 22 29.64 8.49 -1.05
N SER A 23 30.35 8.83 0.04
CA SER A 23 30.17 9.94 0.97
C SER A 23 28.91 10.04 1.85
N SER A 24 29.20 9.82 3.13
CA SER A 24 28.44 10.05 4.33
C SER A 24 28.03 11.51 4.58
N GLY A 25 26.72 11.70 4.83
CA GLY A 25 26.17 12.81 5.59
C GLY A 25 25.40 12.26 6.80
N PRO A 26 25.38 12.91 7.96
CA PRO A 26 24.80 12.33 9.18
C PRO A 26 23.27 12.41 9.14
N THR A 27 22.63 11.29 8.86
CA THR A 27 21.20 11.11 9.08
C THR A 27 21.03 10.53 10.48
N THR A 28 20.54 11.32 11.41
CA THR A 28 20.13 10.88 12.75
C THR A 28 18.84 10.08 12.60
N GLY A 29 18.95 8.86 12.10
CA GLY A 29 17.89 7.87 12.10
C GLY A 29 18.02 7.04 13.37
N LEU A 30 17.03 7.12 14.26
CA LEU A 30 16.85 6.15 15.34
C LEU A 30 16.78 4.75 14.70
N ALA A 31 17.81 3.96 14.95
CA ALA A 31 17.80 2.53 14.60
C ALA A 31 16.69 1.87 15.42
N ALA A 32 15.57 1.57 14.77
CA ALA A 32 14.57 0.71 15.36
C ALA A 32 15.18 -0.69 15.45
N ASP A 33 15.25 -1.19 16.66
CA ASP A 33 15.73 -2.52 16.99
C ASP A 33 14.88 -3.56 16.23
N HIS A 34 15.52 -4.32 15.34
CA HIS A 34 14.88 -5.37 14.57
C HIS A 34 14.65 -6.58 15.49
N THR A 35 13.50 -6.65 16.14
CA THR A 35 13.04 -7.89 16.77
C THR A 35 12.53 -8.83 15.69
N ALA A 36 13.44 -9.47 14.95
CA ALA A 36 13.10 -10.60 14.12
C ALA A 36 12.74 -11.77 15.03
N ASP A 37 11.50 -12.24 14.97
CA ASP A 37 11.11 -13.53 15.53
C ASP A 37 11.82 -14.63 14.69
N PRO A 38 12.72 -15.44 15.27
CA PRO A 38 13.40 -16.51 14.53
C PRO A 38 12.37 -17.58 14.15
N GLY A 39 11.83 -17.49 12.95
CA GLY A 39 10.76 -18.32 12.40
C GLY A 39 9.63 -17.55 11.73
N ALA A 40 9.63 -16.23 11.80
CA ALA A 40 8.64 -15.39 11.12
C ALA A 40 8.87 -15.44 9.60
N ALA A 41 7.83 -15.82 8.84
CA ALA A 41 7.86 -15.81 7.37
C ALA A 41 8.07 -14.39 6.80
N PHE A 42 7.92 -13.35 7.61
CA PHE A 42 8.00 -11.94 7.22
C PHE A 42 8.78 -11.12 8.25
N ALA A 43 9.64 -10.24 7.75
CA ALA A 43 10.24 -9.14 8.50
C ALA A 43 9.28 -7.94 8.48
N VAL A 44 9.11 -7.29 9.63
CA VAL A 44 8.20 -6.16 9.81
C VAL A 44 8.99 -4.94 10.26
N ARG A 45 8.79 -3.83 9.57
CA ARG A 45 9.38 -2.55 9.92
C ARG A 45 8.30 -1.50 10.08
N PRO A 46 7.80 -1.26 11.30
CA PRO A 46 6.90 -0.15 11.58
C PRO A 46 7.56 1.18 11.21
N TYR A 47 6.77 2.09 10.60
CA TYR A 47 7.33 3.31 10.00
C TYR A 47 7.81 4.34 11.03
N THR A 48 7.12 4.45 12.17
CA THR A 48 7.48 5.37 13.27
C THR A 48 7.45 4.64 14.61
N ALA A 49 7.99 5.25 15.66
CA ALA A 49 7.86 4.72 17.02
C ALA A 49 6.39 4.52 17.44
N HIS A 50 5.50 5.40 17.00
CA HIS A 50 4.06 5.24 17.24
C HIS A 50 3.48 4.03 16.51
N CYS A 51 3.88 3.80 15.26
CA CYS A 51 3.50 2.60 14.51
C CYS A 51 4.02 1.31 15.18
N GLN A 52 5.17 1.36 15.86
CA GLN A 52 5.68 0.25 16.66
C GLN A 52 4.78 -0.08 17.84
N VAL A 53 4.20 0.93 18.51
CA VAL A 53 3.23 0.71 19.59
C VAL A 53 1.99 0.00 19.04
N ILE A 54 1.39 0.51 17.95
CA ILE A 54 0.22 -0.12 17.29
C ILE A 54 0.52 -1.55 16.84
N TYR A 55 1.72 -1.79 16.29
CA TYR A 55 2.16 -3.15 15.95
C TYR A 55 2.23 -4.05 17.19
N ALA A 56 2.74 -3.54 18.31
CA ALA A 56 2.85 -4.29 19.56
C ALA A 56 1.48 -4.63 20.18
N GLU A 57 0.48 -3.76 20.03
CA GLU A 57 -0.91 -4.00 20.49
C GLU A 57 -1.51 -5.22 19.78
N GLY A 58 -1.27 -5.39 18.49
CA GLY A 58 -1.73 -6.55 17.74
C GLY A 58 -3.26 -6.62 17.55
N GLU A 59 -3.95 -5.50 17.59
CA GLU A 59 -5.41 -5.46 17.46
C GLU A 59 -5.87 -5.79 16.04
N HIS A 60 -5.37 -5.04 15.06
CA HIS A 60 -5.85 -5.16 13.68
C HIS A 60 -4.76 -4.85 12.65
N ALA A 61 -4.77 -5.61 11.54
CA ALA A 61 -3.98 -5.30 10.36
C ALA A 61 -4.83 -5.18 9.10
N VAL A 62 -4.59 -4.13 8.30
CA VAL A 62 -5.00 -4.08 6.89
C VAL A 62 -3.81 -4.46 6.04
N ILE A 63 -3.99 -5.43 5.15
CA ILE A 63 -2.99 -5.82 4.16
C ILE A 63 -3.48 -5.39 2.78
N GLY A 64 -2.81 -4.38 2.20
CA GLY A 64 -3.12 -3.85 0.88
C GLY A 64 -2.63 -4.78 -0.23
N ILE A 65 -3.51 -5.11 -1.19
CA ILE A 65 -3.21 -5.99 -2.32
C ILE A 65 -3.47 -5.23 -3.63
N SER A 66 -2.42 -4.85 -4.33
CA SER A 66 -2.55 -4.10 -5.58
C SER A 66 -2.85 -5.02 -6.78
N PRO A 67 -3.91 -4.73 -7.57
CA PRO A 67 -4.23 -5.48 -8.77
C PRO A 67 -3.09 -5.40 -9.81
N GLY A 68 -2.75 -6.54 -10.42
CA GLY A 68 -1.72 -6.58 -11.46
C GLY A 68 -0.28 -6.48 -10.96
N ASN A 69 -0.05 -6.34 -9.65
CA ASN A 69 1.27 -6.39 -9.06
C ASN A 69 1.73 -7.85 -8.90
N SER A 70 2.89 -8.19 -9.49
CA SER A 70 3.45 -9.54 -9.50
C SER A 70 3.92 -10.01 -8.12
N TYR A 71 4.23 -9.08 -7.21
CA TYR A 71 4.56 -9.39 -5.84
C TYR A 71 3.46 -10.21 -5.15
N PHE A 72 2.19 -9.91 -5.42
CA PHE A 72 1.03 -10.57 -4.82
C PHE A 72 0.64 -11.84 -5.61
N SER A 73 1.50 -12.86 -5.58
CA SER A 73 1.10 -14.22 -6.01
C SER A 73 0.04 -14.80 -5.06
N ALA A 74 -0.75 -15.80 -5.49
CA ALA A 74 -1.75 -16.44 -4.63
C ALA A 74 -1.10 -16.99 -3.33
N ARG A 75 0.05 -17.67 -3.45
CA ARG A 75 0.82 -18.14 -2.30
C ARG A 75 1.21 -17.00 -1.37
N ARG A 76 1.77 -15.90 -1.90
CA ARG A 76 2.19 -14.76 -1.09
C ARG A 76 1.04 -14.12 -0.32
N VAL A 77 -0.13 -13.98 -0.95
CA VAL A 77 -1.33 -13.43 -0.28
C VAL A 77 -1.78 -14.36 0.85
N THR A 78 -1.78 -15.68 0.62
CA THR A 78 -2.09 -16.65 1.67
C THR A 78 -1.07 -16.64 2.82
N ASP A 79 0.22 -16.53 2.51
CA ASP A 79 1.28 -16.48 3.53
C ASP A 79 1.19 -15.17 4.36
N LEU A 80 0.88 -14.03 3.73
CA LEU A 80 0.60 -12.76 4.42
C LEU A 80 -0.64 -12.86 5.33
N ALA A 81 -1.69 -13.52 4.88
CA ALA A 81 -2.90 -13.74 5.68
C ALA A 81 -2.61 -14.60 6.93
N ARG A 82 -1.84 -15.69 6.78
CA ARG A 82 -1.41 -16.53 7.92
C ARG A 82 -0.56 -15.75 8.91
N TRP A 83 0.43 -15.01 8.41
CA TRP A 83 1.28 -14.16 9.23
C TRP A 83 0.44 -13.13 10.01
N GLY A 84 -0.48 -12.45 9.31
CA GLY A 84 -1.36 -11.48 9.93
C GLY A 84 -2.19 -12.09 11.07
N LEU A 85 -2.84 -13.25 10.83
CA LEU A 85 -3.63 -13.94 11.85
C LEU A 85 -2.81 -14.47 13.03
N ALA A 86 -1.54 -14.80 12.82
CA ALA A 86 -0.64 -15.18 13.91
C ALA A 86 -0.26 -13.98 14.80
N ARG A 87 -0.32 -12.76 14.28
CA ARG A 87 0.16 -11.55 14.95
C ARG A 87 -0.95 -10.62 15.46
N PHE A 88 -2.09 -10.57 14.77
CA PHE A 88 -3.18 -9.64 15.04
C PHE A 88 -4.47 -10.37 15.41
N ALA A 89 -5.28 -9.73 16.23
CA ALA A 89 -6.60 -10.24 16.61
C ALA A 89 -7.55 -10.32 15.40
N ARG A 90 -7.43 -9.37 14.44
CA ARG A 90 -8.21 -9.35 13.20
C ARG A 90 -7.34 -8.90 12.01
N VAL A 91 -7.64 -9.44 10.82
CA VAL A 91 -6.96 -9.11 9.56
C VAL A 91 -7.97 -8.82 8.46
N ASP A 92 -7.80 -7.71 7.77
CA ASP A 92 -8.59 -7.37 6.59
C ASP A 92 -7.67 -7.27 5.36
N LEU A 93 -7.92 -8.11 4.35
CA LEU A 93 -7.26 -8.05 3.05
C LEU A 93 -8.03 -7.08 2.16
N VAL A 94 -7.41 -5.98 1.76
CA VAL A 94 -8.08 -4.95 0.94
C VAL A 94 -7.40 -4.84 -0.41
N TYR A 95 -8.18 -4.90 -1.49
CA TYR A 95 -7.68 -4.65 -2.84
C TYR A 95 -8.37 -3.46 -3.47
N THR A 96 -7.59 -2.65 -4.21
CA THR A 96 -8.10 -1.50 -4.94
C THR A 96 -8.83 -1.94 -6.20
N ASP A 97 -10.08 -1.53 -6.36
CA ASP A 97 -10.89 -1.77 -7.57
C ASP A 97 -11.46 -0.47 -8.17
N LEU A 98 -11.20 0.66 -7.54
CA LEU A 98 -11.58 1.99 -8.02
C LEU A 98 -10.52 2.52 -9.01
N HIS A 99 -10.96 3.20 -10.05
CA HIS A 99 -10.12 3.91 -11.04
C HIS A 99 -9.10 3.03 -11.80
N VAL A 100 -9.24 1.70 -11.76
CA VAL A 100 -8.24 0.78 -12.34
C VAL A 100 -8.18 0.90 -13.87
N ALA A 101 -9.33 1.05 -14.54
CA ALA A 101 -9.35 1.20 -15.99
C ALA A 101 -8.77 2.55 -16.42
N GLU A 102 -9.15 3.61 -15.73
CA GLU A 102 -8.66 4.98 -15.95
C GLU A 102 -7.15 5.07 -15.73
N MET A 103 -6.62 4.35 -14.74
CA MET A 103 -5.17 4.25 -14.51
C MET A 103 -4.45 3.58 -15.70
N TYR A 104 -5.02 2.53 -16.29
CA TYR A 104 -4.44 1.94 -17.49
C TYR A 104 -4.52 2.89 -18.70
N GLU A 105 -5.61 3.64 -18.86
CA GLU A 105 -5.71 4.68 -19.88
C GLU A 105 -4.64 5.77 -19.67
N ALA A 106 -4.44 6.23 -18.43
CA ALA A 106 -3.39 7.18 -18.08
C ALA A 106 -1.97 6.66 -18.40
N LEU A 107 -1.77 5.36 -18.37
CA LEU A 107 -0.52 4.69 -18.75
C LEU A 107 -0.40 4.42 -20.26
N GLY A 108 -1.33 4.96 -21.08
CA GLY A 108 -1.25 4.93 -22.54
C GLY A 108 -1.94 3.73 -23.20
N TYR A 109 -2.70 2.91 -22.45
CA TYR A 109 -3.50 1.85 -23.06
C TYR A 109 -4.74 2.46 -23.75
N PRO A 110 -5.12 1.98 -24.96
CA PRO A 110 -6.42 2.32 -25.55
C PRO A 110 -7.56 1.95 -24.59
N ALA A 111 -8.65 2.72 -24.57
CA ALA A 111 -9.72 2.59 -23.58
C ALA A 111 -10.31 1.17 -23.48
N ASP A 112 -10.49 0.48 -24.65
CA ASP A 112 -10.99 -0.90 -24.65
C ASP A 112 -9.98 -1.90 -24.07
N ASP A 113 -8.69 -1.71 -24.32
CA ASP A 113 -7.62 -2.53 -23.76
C ASP A 113 -7.47 -2.27 -22.26
N ALA A 114 -7.56 -1.02 -21.84
CA ALA A 114 -7.55 -0.60 -20.45
C ALA A 114 -8.66 -1.28 -19.65
N ARG A 115 -9.89 -1.23 -20.16
CA ARG A 115 -11.05 -1.91 -19.55
C ARG A 115 -10.86 -3.42 -19.48
N ARG A 116 -10.43 -4.07 -20.58
CA ARG A 116 -10.19 -5.52 -20.59
C ARG A 116 -9.11 -5.91 -19.57
N LYS A 117 -8.03 -5.14 -19.51
CA LYS A 117 -6.92 -5.36 -18.58
C LYS A 117 -7.36 -5.15 -17.13
N ALA A 118 -8.13 -4.11 -16.84
CA ALA A 118 -8.72 -3.87 -15.53
C ALA A 118 -9.59 -5.03 -15.06
N VAL A 119 -10.56 -5.47 -15.88
CA VAL A 119 -11.44 -6.60 -15.57
C VAL A 119 -10.64 -7.89 -15.31
N LYS A 120 -9.62 -8.18 -16.14
CA LYS A 120 -8.75 -9.35 -15.95
C LYS A 120 -8.00 -9.29 -14.62
N ASN A 121 -7.39 -8.16 -14.30
CA ASN A 121 -6.59 -8.01 -13.09
C ASN A 121 -7.45 -7.98 -11.83
N LEU A 122 -8.62 -7.34 -11.87
CA LEU A 122 -9.58 -7.33 -10.77
C LEU A 122 -10.14 -8.72 -10.48
N ARG A 123 -10.45 -9.49 -11.53
CA ARG A 123 -10.83 -10.89 -11.36
C ARG A 123 -9.71 -11.71 -10.72
N GLY A 124 -8.48 -11.49 -11.18
CA GLY A 124 -7.29 -12.17 -10.65
C GLY A 124 -7.01 -11.84 -9.18
N VAL A 125 -7.06 -10.57 -8.79
CA VAL A 125 -6.81 -10.17 -7.39
C VAL A 125 -7.93 -10.67 -6.48
N ARG A 126 -9.18 -10.56 -6.88
CA ARG A 126 -10.33 -11.08 -6.13
C ARG A 126 -10.20 -12.59 -5.86
N ALA A 127 -9.84 -13.36 -6.88
CA ALA A 127 -9.62 -14.80 -6.72
C ALA A 127 -8.50 -15.12 -5.74
N LYS A 128 -7.38 -14.37 -5.78
CA LYS A 128 -6.25 -14.56 -4.85
C LYS A 128 -6.65 -14.24 -3.41
N VAL A 129 -7.35 -13.13 -3.21
CA VAL A 129 -7.76 -12.66 -1.88
C VAL A 129 -8.78 -13.61 -1.28
N ASN A 130 -9.83 -13.97 -2.02
CA ASN A 130 -10.84 -14.92 -1.54
C ASN A 130 -10.23 -16.31 -1.26
N GLY A 131 -9.38 -16.82 -2.15
CA GLY A 131 -8.70 -18.09 -1.93
C GLY A 131 -7.74 -18.07 -0.75
N ALA A 132 -7.13 -16.91 -0.43
CA ALA A 132 -6.33 -16.77 0.79
C ALA A 132 -7.21 -16.81 2.04
N VAL A 133 -8.35 -16.12 2.05
CA VAL A 133 -9.31 -16.18 3.16
C VAL A 133 -9.80 -17.63 3.34
N GLU A 134 -10.29 -18.28 2.30
CA GLU A 134 -10.76 -19.67 2.36
C GLU A 134 -9.69 -20.65 2.89
N ALA A 135 -8.41 -20.38 2.59
CA ALA A 135 -7.30 -21.26 3.02
C ALA A 135 -6.87 -21.08 4.49
N VAL A 136 -7.26 -19.97 5.14
CA VAL A 136 -6.80 -19.66 6.50
C VAL A 136 -7.94 -19.37 7.48
N ASP A 137 -9.17 -19.14 7.01
CA ASP A 137 -10.33 -18.86 7.86
C ASP A 137 -10.71 -20.11 8.66
N THR A 138 -10.76 -19.96 9.97
CA THR A 138 -11.17 -21.01 10.91
C THR A 138 -12.63 -20.86 11.32
N GLY A 139 -13.38 -19.94 10.71
CA GLY A 139 -14.78 -19.66 11.01
C GLY A 139 -14.99 -18.80 12.25
N ASP A 140 -13.92 -18.22 12.79
CA ASP A 140 -13.94 -17.34 13.97
C ASP A 140 -14.16 -15.85 13.64
N GLY A 141 -14.28 -15.51 12.35
CA GLY A 141 -14.54 -14.16 11.88
C GLY A 141 -13.35 -13.20 12.03
N ARG A 142 -12.13 -13.72 12.13
CA ARG A 142 -10.92 -12.90 12.30
C ARG A 142 -10.31 -12.43 10.99
N ILE A 143 -10.74 -12.95 9.85
CA ILE A 143 -10.21 -12.55 8.55
C ILE A 143 -11.32 -12.18 7.56
N HIS A 144 -11.15 -11.07 6.86
CA HIS A 144 -12.11 -10.58 5.86
C HIS A 144 -11.41 -10.15 4.58
N ALA A 145 -12.17 -10.11 3.47
CA ALA A 145 -11.74 -9.62 2.17
C ALA A 145 -12.63 -8.46 1.73
N HIS A 146 -12.03 -7.35 1.31
CA HIS A 146 -12.76 -6.17 0.87
C HIS A 146 -12.23 -5.65 -0.47
N ALA A 147 -13.17 -5.33 -1.35
CA ALA A 147 -12.87 -4.40 -2.43
C ALA A 147 -12.91 -2.97 -1.88
N MET A 148 -12.04 -2.08 -2.34
CA MET A 148 -12.03 -0.67 -1.93
C MET A 148 -13.39 0.00 -2.13
N SER A 149 -14.08 -0.34 -3.25
CA SER A 149 -15.41 0.18 -3.56
C SER A 149 -16.46 -0.14 -2.48
N SER A 150 -16.27 -1.18 -1.68
CA SER A 150 -17.21 -1.52 -0.59
C SER A 150 -17.24 -0.45 0.52
N PHE A 151 -16.22 0.39 0.62
CA PHE A 151 -16.14 1.45 1.62
C PHE A 151 -16.78 2.77 1.17
N THR A 152 -17.11 2.94 -0.11
CA THR A 152 -17.65 4.22 -0.63
C THR A 152 -18.97 4.64 0.02
N GLY A 153 -19.73 3.71 0.57
CA GLY A 153 -20.93 3.95 1.37
C GLY A 153 -20.67 4.22 2.86
N ASN A 154 -19.45 4.00 3.34
CA ASN A 154 -19.09 4.17 4.75
C ASN A 154 -18.95 5.66 5.08
N PRO A 155 -19.61 6.18 6.15
CA PRO A 155 -19.57 7.60 6.50
C PRO A 155 -18.15 8.11 6.78
N ALA A 156 -17.32 7.38 7.55
CA ALA A 156 -15.97 7.79 7.87
C ALA A 156 -15.08 7.82 6.62
N TYR A 157 -15.21 6.83 5.74
CA TYR A 157 -14.50 6.83 4.47
C TYR A 157 -14.85 8.06 3.61
N ARG A 158 -16.14 8.39 3.49
CA ARG A 158 -16.60 9.53 2.69
C ARG A 158 -16.12 10.86 3.26
N GLU A 159 -16.24 11.05 4.57
CA GLU A 159 -15.77 12.28 5.23
C GLU A 159 -14.28 12.53 4.95
N ILE A 160 -13.43 11.51 5.09
CA ILE A 160 -11.99 11.63 4.81
C ILE A 160 -11.75 11.90 3.32
N HIS A 161 -12.44 11.19 2.44
CA HIS A 161 -12.32 11.35 1.00
C HIS A 161 -12.74 12.76 0.53
N GLU A 162 -13.83 13.30 1.07
CA GLU A 162 -14.31 14.64 0.79
C GLU A 162 -13.33 15.70 1.32
N HIS A 163 -12.89 15.57 2.58
CA HIS A 163 -11.89 16.46 3.18
C HIS A 163 -10.57 16.48 2.39
N MET A 164 -10.13 15.36 1.92
CA MET A 164 -8.94 15.29 1.05
C MET A 164 -9.14 16.06 -0.26
N GLY A 165 -10.34 15.99 -0.86
CA GLY A 165 -10.72 16.79 -2.04
C GLY A 165 -10.67 18.28 -1.76
N GLU A 166 -11.18 18.73 -0.62
CA GLU A 166 -11.13 20.13 -0.17
C GLU A 166 -9.68 20.61 -0.01
N LEU A 167 -8.81 19.82 0.61
CA LEU A 167 -7.39 20.15 0.78
C LEU A 167 -6.65 20.23 -0.57
N LEU A 168 -6.92 19.32 -1.49
CA LEU A 168 -6.37 19.41 -2.84
C LEU A 168 -6.79 20.68 -3.58
N ALA A 169 -7.96 21.23 -3.27
CA ALA A 169 -8.45 22.46 -3.87
C ALA A 169 -7.97 23.73 -3.16
N SER A 170 -7.77 23.69 -1.83
CA SER A 170 -7.58 24.88 -0.99
C SER A 170 -6.19 25.02 -0.37
N ASP A 171 -5.42 23.92 -0.25
CA ASP A 171 -4.05 23.92 0.33
C ASP A 171 -3.00 23.72 -0.77
N PRO A 172 -2.34 24.79 -1.27
CA PRO A 172 -1.34 24.69 -2.33
C PRO A 172 -0.14 23.83 -1.95
N GLN A 173 0.23 23.78 -0.67
CA GLN A 173 1.36 22.97 -0.20
C GLN A 173 1.00 21.48 -0.22
N PHE A 174 -0.19 21.12 0.24
CA PHE A 174 -0.69 19.75 0.16
C PHE A 174 -0.82 19.29 -1.30
N ARG A 175 -1.40 20.15 -2.14
CA ARG A 175 -1.52 19.91 -3.58
C ARG A 175 -0.17 19.66 -4.25
N ALA A 176 0.83 20.51 -3.98
CA ALA A 176 2.18 20.36 -4.55
C ALA A 176 2.85 19.04 -4.17
N VAL A 177 2.64 18.55 -2.95
CA VAL A 177 3.16 17.24 -2.53
C VAL A 177 2.46 16.11 -3.28
N CYS A 178 1.14 16.13 -3.38
CA CYS A 178 0.38 15.14 -4.13
C CYS A 178 0.77 15.14 -5.63
N ASP A 179 0.91 16.32 -6.24
CA ASP A 179 1.35 16.45 -7.62
C ASP A 179 2.78 15.87 -7.81
N SER A 180 3.70 16.09 -6.85
CA SER A 180 5.05 15.52 -6.89
C SER A 180 5.04 13.99 -6.83
N LEU A 181 4.16 13.39 -6.00
CA LEU A 181 3.98 11.94 -5.94
C LEU A 181 3.48 11.38 -7.27
N VAL A 182 2.49 12.04 -7.85
CA VAL A 182 1.91 11.65 -9.14
C VAL A 182 2.93 11.79 -10.26
N ASP A 183 3.69 12.88 -10.29
CA ASP A 183 4.72 13.09 -11.31
C ASP A 183 5.86 12.07 -11.22
N ALA A 184 6.29 11.71 -10.00
CA ALA A 184 7.27 10.65 -9.79
C ALA A 184 6.76 9.29 -10.30
N PHE A 185 5.49 8.95 -10.01
CA PHE A 185 4.86 7.74 -10.51
C PHE A 185 4.74 7.72 -12.04
N LEU A 186 4.25 8.80 -12.65
CA LEU A 186 4.10 8.90 -14.10
C LEU A 186 5.46 8.82 -14.80
N THR A 187 6.49 9.50 -14.29
CA THR A 187 7.85 9.45 -14.82
C THR A 187 8.41 8.02 -14.80
N ALA A 188 8.16 7.27 -13.73
CA ALA A 188 8.63 5.89 -13.61
C ALA A 188 7.87 4.90 -14.51
N LYS A 189 6.62 5.19 -14.88
CA LYS A 189 5.73 4.25 -15.57
C LYS A 189 5.40 4.61 -17.00
N VAL A 190 5.47 5.88 -17.38
CA VAL A 190 5.22 6.32 -18.76
C VAL A 190 6.49 6.07 -19.57
N LEU A 191 6.41 5.12 -20.51
CA LEU A 191 7.45 4.84 -21.48
C LEU A 191 7.75 6.13 -22.26
N ASP A 192 9.01 6.59 -22.28
CA ASP A 192 9.59 7.72 -23.02
C ASP A 192 10.01 8.95 -22.19
N GLY A 193 9.92 8.94 -20.87
CA GLY A 193 10.38 10.05 -20.03
C GLY A 193 9.66 11.39 -20.25
N LYS A 194 8.50 11.38 -20.91
CA LYS A 194 7.67 12.57 -21.11
C LYS A 194 6.91 12.92 -19.85
N ALA A 195 6.79 14.21 -19.57
CA ALA A 195 5.94 14.70 -18.49
C ALA A 195 4.50 14.22 -18.68
N GLY A 196 3.85 13.79 -17.62
CA GLY A 196 2.46 13.38 -17.65
C GLY A 196 1.54 14.52 -18.09
N THR A 197 0.49 14.21 -18.83
CA THR A 197 -0.55 15.16 -19.22
C THR A 197 -1.41 15.57 -18.01
N ALA A 198 -2.14 16.66 -18.09
CA ALA A 198 -3.09 17.09 -17.05
C ALA A 198 -4.11 15.98 -16.73
N ARG A 199 -4.61 15.29 -17.77
CA ARG A 199 -5.56 14.18 -17.59
C ARG A 199 -4.94 12.99 -16.86
N GLN A 200 -3.69 12.63 -17.15
CA GLN A 200 -2.98 11.56 -16.44
C GLN A 200 -2.79 11.90 -14.96
N ARG A 201 -2.41 13.14 -14.65
CA ARG A 201 -2.28 13.62 -13.27
C ARG A 201 -3.61 13.57 -12.52
N GLU A 202 -4.69 14.03 -13.14
CA GLU A 202 -6.02 14.01 -12.55
C GLU A 202 -6.46 12.59 -12.17
N VAL A 203 -6.30 11.63 -13.08
CA VAL A 203 -6.64 10.21 -12.81
C VAL A 203 -5.80 9.65 -11.67
N CYS A 204 -4.50 9.93 -11.65
CA CYS A 204 -3.63 9.48 -10.56
C CYS A 204 -4.03 10.11 -9.22
N LEU A 205 -4.44 11.39 -9.19
CA LEU A 205 -4.92 12.05 -7.97
C LEU A 205 -6.22 11.43 -7.46
N GLU A 206 -7.16 11.09 -8.35
CA GLU A 206 -8.40 10.40 -7.95
C GLU A 206 -8.11 8.99 -7.40
N TYR A 207 -7.14 8.29 -7.97
CA TYR A 207 -6.67 7.01 -7.42
C TYR A 207 -6.08 7.18 -6.01
N VAL A 208 -5.22 8.18 -5.80
CA VAL A 208 -4.67 8.55 -4.48
C VAL A 208 -5.78 8.88 -3.48
N ARG A 209 -6.78 9.66 -3.89
CA ARG A 209 -7.93 10.02 -3.05
C ARG A 209 -8.75 8.80 -2.64
N ALA A 210 -8.89 7.83 -3.52
CA ALA A 210 -9.63 6.60 -3.21
C ALA A 210 -8.91 5.72 -2.16
N GLU A 211 -7.58 5.68 -2.19
CA GLU A 211 -6.79 4.87 -1.25
C GLU A 211 -6.53 5.57 0.10
N ALA A 212 -6.39 6.88 0.09
CA ALA A 212 -5.96 7.66 1.26
C ALA A 212 -6.80 7.45 2.53
N PRO A 213 -8.13 7.30 2.51
CA PRO A 213 -8.92 7.09 3.71
C PRO A 213 -8.44 5.90 4.57
N LEU A 214 -8.02 4.80 3.93
CA LEU A 214 -7.49 3.63 4.66
C LEU A 214 -6.11 3.90 5.27
N PHE A 215 -5.31 4.81 4.71
CA PHE A 215 -4.04 5.22 5.33
C PHE A 215 -4.24 6.21 6.47
N LEU A 216 -5.36 6.94 6.46
CA LEU A 216 -5.65 8.00 7.41
C LEU A 216 -6.37 7.49 8.65
N ASP A 217 -7.40 6.69 8.50
CA ASP A 217 -8.21 6.23 9.63
C ASP A 217 -8.99 4.93 9.34
N THR A 218 -8.28 3.84 9.09
CA THR A 218 -8.89 2.50 9.05
C THR A 218 -9.69 2.17 10.31
N PRO A 219 -9.24 2.55 11.54
CA PRO A 219 -10.01 2.33 12.75
C PRO A 219 -11.43 2.84 12.69
N ALA A 220 -11.64 4.07 12.22
CA ALA A 220 -12.99 4.64 12.07
C ALA A 220 -13.80 3.95 10.95
N ILE A 221 -13.13 3.55 9.87
CA ILE A 221 -13.79 2.90 8.72
C ILE A 221 -14.26 1.48 9.05
N LEU A 222 -13.44 0.70 9.76
CA LEU A 222 -13.70 -0.71 10.06
C LEU A 222 -14.22 -0.97 11.47
N GLY A 223 -14.32 0.08 12.32
CA GLY A 223 -14.81 -0.05 13.69
C GLY A 223 -13.88 -0.87 14.59
N VAL A 224 -12.55 -0.69 14.46
CA VAL A 224 -11.54 -1.38 15.26
C VAL A 224 -10.80 -0.41 16.18
N PRO A 225 -10.24 -0.87 17.34
CA PRO A 225 -9.59 0.03 18.30
C PRO A 225 -8.34 0.74 17.72
N SER A 226 -7.48 -0.02 17.06
CA SER A 226 -6.30 0.47 16.34
C SER A 226 -6.04 -0.39 15.11
N SER A 227 -5.31 0.12 14.12
CA SER A 227 -5.03 -0.60 12.88
C SER A 227 -3.63 -0.31 12.36
N LEU A 228 -2.95 -1.35 11.91
CA LEU A 228 -1.69 -1.25 11.18
C LEU A 228 -1.92 -1.51 9.69
N ASN A 229 -1.63 -0.52 8.86
CA ASN A 229 -1.64 -0.69 7.41
C ASN A 229 -0.31 -1.33 6.98
N CYS A 230 -0.38 -2.53 6.42
CA CYS A 230 0.77 -3.35 6.04
C CYS A 230 0.94 -3.38 4.52
N TYR A 231 2.14 -3.01 4.05
CA TYR A 231 2.48 -3.08 2.64
C TYR A 231 3.94 -3.51 2.44
N HIS A 232 4.28 -4.03 1.25
CA HIS A 232 5.62 -4.60 1.01
C HIS A 232 6.73 -3.58 0.76
N GLN A 233 6.39 -2.31 0.68
CA GLN A 233 7.34 -1.20 0.49
C GLN A 233 6.78 0.09 1.08
N LEU A 234 7.65 1.06 1.35
CA LEU A 234 7.21 2.38 1.77
C LEU A 234 6.46 3.06 0.63
N LEU A 235 5.24 3.48 0.90
CA LEU A 235 4.46 4.27 -0.04
C LEU A 235 4.71 5.75 0.23
N PRO A 236 4.92 6.58 -0.81
CA PRO A 236 5.07 8.02 -0.64
C PRO A 236 3.90 8.67 0.12
N MET A 237 2.70 8.13 -0.02
CA MET A 237 1.53 8.54 0.75
C MET A 237 1.74 8.34 2.26
N ALA A 238 2.29 7.20 2.69
CA ALA A 238 2.59 6.96 4.09
C ALA A 238 3.63 7.97 4.60
N GLU A 239 4.68 8.23 3.84
CA GLU A 239 5.67 9.25 4.20
C GLU A 239 5.01 10.63 4.39
N LEU A 240 4.16 11.05 3.45
CA LEU A 240 3.42 12.30 3.56
C LEU A 240 2.58 12.38 4.84
N LEU A 241 1.78 11.33 5.12
CA LEU A 241 0.78 11.36 6.20
C LEU A 241 1.38 11.21 7.60
N TYR A 242 2.54 10.56 7.73
CA TYR A 242 3.19 10.29 9.02
C TYR A 242 4.32 11.26 9.35
N SER A 243 4.83 12.05 8.41
CA SER A 243 5.89 13.03 8.65
C SER A 243 5.39 14.43 9.02
N ARG A 244 4.11 14.75 8.78
CA ARG A 244 3.54 16.09 8.98
C ARG A 244 3.20 16.34 10.45
N GLY A 245 3.63 17.50 10.96
CA GLY A 245 3.25 17.98 12.30
C GLY A 245 1.85 18.59 12.38
N SER A 246 1.23 18.97 11.23
CA SER A 246 -0.08 19.62 11.16
C SER A 246 -0.77 19.30 9.82
N GLY A 247 -2.05 19.59 9.72
CA GLY A 247 -2.88 19.31 8.54
C GLY A 247 -3.30 17.84 8.48
N LEU A 248 -3.53 17.33 7.26
CA LEU A 248 -3.95 15.96 7.04
C LEU A 248 -2.85 14.98 7.47
N ARG A 249 -3.15 14.14 8.43
CA ARG A 249 -2.26 13.14 8.99
C ARG A 249 -3.04 11.90 9.43
N ALA A 250 -2.36 10.78 9.53
CA ALA A 250 -2.95 9.56 10.08
C ALA A 250 -3.52 9.79 11.48
N SER A 251 -4.66 9.17 11.78
CA SER A 251 -5.25 9.23 13.11
C SER A 251 -4.33 8.61 14.15
N ARG A 252 -4.54 8.96 15.43
CA ARG A 252 -3.68 8.44 16.53
C ARG A 252 -3.73 6.91 16.67
N ASN A 253 -4.76 6.27 16.16
CA ASN A 253 -4.92 4.81 16.24
C ASN A 253 -4.57 4.11 14.91
N GLN A 254 -4.04 4.87 13.94
CA GLN A 254 -3.59 4.35 12.65
C GLN A 254 -2.07 4.26 12.59
N GLY A 255 -1.55 3.08 12.24
CA GLY A 255 -0.14 2.85 11.97
C GLY A 255 0.13 2.40 10.55
N HIS A 256 1.41 2.41 10.16
CA HIS A 256 1.91 1.86 8.90
C HIS A 256 3.17 1.03 9.13
N ALA A 257 3.30 -0.09 8.43
CA ALA A 257 4.50 -0.92 8.45
C ALA A 257 4.85 -1.45 7.06
N ILE A 258 6.14 -1.59 6.82
CA ILE A 258 6.68 -2.32 5.68
C ILE A 258 6.82 -3.78 6.09
N VAL A 259 6.23 -4.69 5.29
CA VAL A 259 6.21 -6.12 5.55
C VAL A 259 6.81 -6.84 4.36
N THR A 260 8.00 -7.39 4.51
CA THR A 260 8.73 -8.11 3.47
C THR A 260 8.97 -9.56 3.88
N PRO A 261 9.15 -10.50 2.93
CA PRO A 261 9.60 -11.84 3.30
C PRO A 261 10.86 -11.75 4.14
N ALA A 262 10.92 -12.54 5.22
CA ALA A 262 12.20 -12.75 5.89
C ALA A 262 13.18 -13.35 4.89
N GLU A 263 14.39 -12.82 4.82
CA GLU A 263 15.47 -13.45 4.05
C GLU A 263 15.67 -14.85 4.64
N ALA A 264 15.62 -15.88 3.80
CA ALA A 264 16.07 -17.19 4.21
C ALA A 264 17.54 -16.99 4.64
N GLU A 265 17.88 -17.32 5.90
CA GLU A 265 19.26 -17.34 6.33
C GLU A 265 20.04 -18.16 5.31
N GLY A 266 20.89 -17.46 4.56
CA GLY A 266 21.69 -18.07 3.52
C GLY A 266 22.53 -19.18 4.16
N ASP A 267 22.33 -20.37 3.65
CA ASP A 267 23.19 -21.52 3.88
C ASP A 267 24.61 -21.13 3.40
N HIS A 268 25.37 -20.47 4.30
CA HIS A 268 26.80 -20.28 4.18
C HIS A 268 27.46 -21.58 4.55
N ASP A 269 27.12 -22.64 3.80
CA ASP A 269 27.91 -23.85 3.86
C ASP A 269 29.13 -23.69 2.93
N GLY A 270 30.26 -23.47 3.58
CA GLY A 270 31.55 -23.33 2.93
C GLY A 270 31.92 -24.54 2.06
N ARG A 271 32.27 -24.23 0.82
CA ARG A 271 33.25 -25.04 0.07
C ARG A 271 34.21 -24.14 -0.70
#